data_582caca8a54b40af19b550475ff52b2d
#
_entry.id   582caca8a54b40af19b550475ff52b2d
#
_cell.length_a   1.000
_cell.length_b   1.000
_cell.length_c   1.000
_cell.angle_alpha   90.00
_cell.angle_beta   90.00
_cell.angle_gamma   90.00
#
_symmetry.space_group_name_H-M   'P 1'
#
loop_
_entity.id
_entity.type
_entity.pdbx_description
1 polymer ?
#
loop_
_entity_poly.entity_id
_entity_poly.type
_entity_poly.pdbx_seq_one_letter_code
_entity_poly.pdbx_strand_id
1 'polypeptide(L)'
;MQERSQRFTPQQSGGGMVAAQERRAAAVGAEILRRGGNAVDAAVATSFALAVTLPQAGNIGGGGFLVLWLPRSGPISTCAAARRQPALPQALPIGRGEAVAVNFRETAPQAARADLFLNPDGSVNRERATRSLLSTAVPGSVAGMVMVQRRYGCLSLAAVLQPAIDLAERGFPVGAELAESLRDAAPLLGADPTSRRLFFRLSPEMARNGESDQESNAIRGQASKVQPSLADPAAPADRTAAPVPRPYRPGELLRQPELAESLRCIAREGEACFYRGRLARALTQLMQSRGGLITAEDLAGYRAQWMRPLQGQFRGHPVLTMPPPSGGGATLLQLLNVLEPLDLAATGLNSAATMHPMVEAMNLAYRDRNRLLGDPNQVSMPLDRLLSRSYADLQRRALRLDRHRPAAELEAEPSMVAGGTNTTHISVVDRDGGLVATTTTLNTAYGNGISVPGAGFLLNNEMDDFTAAVGAANAYGLRQGAQNAIAPGRRPLSSMTPTLVFRPDGAPLLATGSPGGSRIITTVLQVLLNRLVHGLNLASAVASPRFHSQLWPDQISIEEGFSPDTVRLLEAMGHRVELAPAMGSANSVEARYGSGPLPLGSFGVADPRRLDAAAVPERP
;
A
#
# COMPACT_ATOMS: atom_id res chain seq x y z
N MET A 1 -23.09 16.60 -15.59
CA MET A 1 -23.08 15.51 -16.57
C MET A 1 -21.67 15.22 -17.13
N GLN A 2 -20.85 16.23 -17.46
CA GLN A 2 -19.48 16.02 -17.96
C GLN A 2 -18.54 15.33 -16.96
N GLU A 3 -18.64 15.58 -15.66
CA GLU A 3 -17.78 14.94 -14.64
C GLU A 3 -18.04 13.43 -14.48
N ARG A 4 -19.28 12.95 -14.67
CA ARG A 4 -19.60 11.51 -14.60
C ARG A 4 -19.06 10.74 -15.79
N SER A 5 -19.01 11.32 -16.98
CA SER A 5 -18.43 10.69 -18.18
C SER A 5 -16.91 10.54 -18.07
N GLN A 6 -16.22 11.48 -17.41
CA GLN A 6 -14.77 11.42 -17.19
C GLN A 6 -14.34 10.30 -16.23
N ARG A 7 -15.22 9.85 -15.32
CA ARG A 7 -14.91 8.74 -14.38
C ARG A 7 -14.82 7.36 -15.04
N PHE A 8 -15.46 7.17 -16.20
CA PHE A 8 -15.48 5.89 -16.92
C PHE A 8 -14.65 5.89 -18.20
N THR A 9 -13.99 7.00 -18.51
CA THR A 9 -13.10 7.12 -19.66
C THR A 9 -11.68 7.27 -19.15
N PRO A 10 -10.69 6.45 -19.60
CA PRO A 10 -9.32 6.61 -19.18
C PRO A 10 -8.77 7.97 -19.66
N GLN A 11 -7.96 8.61 -18.83
CA GLN A 11 -7.18 9.77 -19.25
C GLN A 11 -6.19 9.33 -20.33
N GLN A 12 -6.00 10.17 -21.34
CA GLN A 12 -5.08 9.90 -22.45
C GLN A 12 -3.87 10.84 -22.38
N SER A 13 -2.73 10.36 -22.84
CA SER A 13 -1.52 11.15 -23.03
C SER A 13 -0.83 10.75 -24.34
N GLY A 14 -0.28 11.73 -25.05
CA GLY A 14 0.68 11.50 -26.14
C GLY A 14 2.10 11.14 -25.64
N GLY A 15 2.29 10.98 -24.34
CA GLY A 15 3.54 10.62 -23.68
C GLY A 15 3.30 9.71 -22.48
N GLY A 16 4.00 9.97 -21.38
CA GLY A 16 3.87 9.21 -20.12
C GLY A 16 2.59 9.54 -19.34
N MET A 17 2.34 8.74 -18.27
CA MET A 17 1.18 8.85 -17.40
C MET A 17 1.53 8.45 -15.98
N VAL A 18 0.98 9.16 -15.00
CA VAL A 18 1.10 8.83 -13.56
C VAL A 18 -0.30 8.69 -12.97
N ALA A 19 -0.60 7.55 -12.37
CA ALA A 19 -1.83 7.31 -11.63
C ALA A 19 -1.52 7.09 -10.14
N ALA A 20 -2.14 7.89 -9.27
CA ALA A 20 -1.92 7.82 -7.82
C ALA A 20 -3.19 8.21 -7.04
N GLN A 21 -3.18 7.91 -5.74
CA GLN A 21 -4.33 8.09 -4.86
C GLN A 21 -4.57 9.56 -4.46
N GLU A 22 -3.64 10.46 -4.80
CA GLU A 22 -3.80 11.90 -4.55
C GLU A 22 -3.31 12.72 -5.76
N ARG A 23 -4.12 13.66 -6.19
CA ARG A 23 -3.97 14.44 -7.44
C ARG A 23 -2.67 15.25 -7.50
N ARG A 24 -2.28 15.91 -6.41
CA ARG A 24 -1.07 16.76 -6.38
C ARG A 24 0.18 15.91 -6.50
N ALA A 25 0.18 14.75 -5.81
CA ALA A 25 1.29 13.80 -5.92
C ALA A 25 1.38 13.20 -7.34
N ALA A 26 0.26 12.86 -7.98
CA ALA A 26 0.24 12.42 -9.37
C ALA A 26 0.75 13.53 -10.31
N ALA A 27 0.37 14.79 -10.06
CA ALA A 27 0.83 15.95 -10.84
C ALA A 27 2.34 16.20 -10.67
N VAL A 28 2.90 15.98 -9.48
CA VAL A 28 4.35 16.01 -9.24
C VAL A 28 5.06 14.98 -10.12
N GLY A 29 4.59 13.73 -10.15
CA GLY A 29 5.18 12.70 -11.00
C GLY A 29 5.11 13.06 -12.49
N ALA A 30 3.97 13.56 -12.97
CA ALA A 30 3.81 14.00 -14.35
C ALA A 30 4.72 15.19 -14.70
N GLU A 31 4.95 16.11 -13.76
CA GLU A 31 5.92 17.20 -13.94
C GLU A 31 7.35 16.69 -14.05
N ILE A 32 7.72 15.68 -13.26
CA ILE A 32 9.03 15.03 -13.37
C ILE A 32 9.22 14.38 -14.74
N LEU A 33 8.19 13.71 -15.31
CA LEU A 33 8.25 13.20 -16.69
C LEU A 33 8.46 14.32 -17.70
N ARG A 34 7.75 15.46 -17.57
CA ARG A 34 7.93 16.65 -18.45
C ARG A 34 9.33 17.25 -18.39
N ARG A 35 9.98 17.20 -17.24
CA ARG A 35 11.37 17.65 -17.04
C ARG A 35 12.43 16.68 -17.58
N GLY A 36 12.01 15.57 -18.21
CA GLY A 36 12.92 14.58 -18.78
C GLY A 36 13.32 13.47 -17.81
N GLY A 37 12.66 13.35 -16.66
CA GLY A 37 12.73 12.16 -15.80
C GLY A 37 12.05 10.96 -16.48
N ASN A 38 12.45 9.76 -16.08
CA ASN A 38 11.82 8.51 -16.51
C ASN A 38 10.75 8.02 -15.52
N ALA A 39 10.18 6.84 -15.76
CA ALA A 39 9.15 6.25 -14.90
C ALA A 39 9.61 6.08 -13.44
N VAL A 40 10.91 5.82 -13.21
CA VAL A 40 11.48 5.68 -11.87
C VAL A 40 11.53 7.02 -11.15
N ASP A 41 12.05 8.07 -11.80
CA ASP A 41 12.08 9.43 -11.20
C ASP A 41 10.67 9.90 -10.84
N ALA A 42 9.71 9.68 -11.73
CA ALA A 42 8.31 10.05 -11.49
C ALA A 42 7.68 9.28 -10.34
N ALA A 43 7.91 7.96 -10.24
CA ALA A 43 7.39 7.14 -9.15
C ALA A 43 7.98 7.54 -7.79
N VAL A 44 9.28 7.83 -7.74
CA VAL A 44 9.97 8.29 -6.52
C VAL A 44 9.46 9.68 -6.10
N ALA A 45 9.36 10.63 -7.04
CA ALA A 45 8.82 11.96 -6.74
C ALA A 45 7.38 11.90 -6.22
N THR A 46 6.54 11.07 -6.85
CA THR A 46 5.15 10.84 -6.42
C THR A 46 5.10 10.21 -5.02
N SER A 47 5.99 9.25 -4.71
CA SER A 47 6.06 8.62 -3.39
C SER A 47 6.38 9.63 -2.29
N PHE A 48 7.37 10.51 -2.49
CA PHE A 48 7.70 11.57 -1.52
C PHE A 48 6.62 12.66 -1.45
N ALA A 49 5.94 12.97 -2.56
CA ALA A 49 4.81 13.88 -2.55
C ALA A 49 3.60 13.30 -1.78
N LEU A 50 3.32 11.99 -1.90
CA LEU A 50 2.29 11.30 -1.11
C LEU A 50 2.61 11.30 0.38
N ALA A 51 3.89 11.24 0.78
CA ALA A 51 4.27 11.37 2.19
C ALA A 51 3.85 12.72 2.78
N VAL A 52 3.68 13.75 1.94
CA VAL A 52 3.21 15.08 2.32
C VAL A 52 1.69 15.20 2.23
N THR A 53 1.11 14.78 1.10
CA THR A 53 -0.30 15.09 0.75
C THR A 53 -1.30 14.01 1.13
N LEU A 54 -0.82 12.80 1.46
CA LEU A 54 -1.62 11.64 1.85
C LEU A 54 -1.06 10.98 3.13
N PRO A 55 -0.95 11.70 4.27
CA PRO A 55 -0.22 11.24 5.46
C PRO A 55 -0.80 9.96 6.09
N GLN A 56 -2.06 9.60 5.78
CA GLN A 56 -2.67 8.34 6.25
C GLN A 56 -2.05 7.09 5.62
N ALA A 57 -1.31 7.21 4.50
CA ALA A 57 -0.77 6.07 3.76
C ALA A 57 0.59 6.35 3.10
N GLY A 58 0.78 7.53 2.49
CA GLY A 58 2.08 8.00 1.98
C GLY A 58 3.03 8.29 3.14
N ASN A 59 4.31 7.91 3.01
CA ASN A 59 5.19 7.91 4.17
C ASN A 59 6.68 7.93 3.84
N ILE A 60 7.49 8.29 4.84
CA ILE A 60 8.91 7.99 4.92
C ILE A 60 9.24 7.11 6.15
N GLY A 61 8.27 6.89 7.04
CA GLY A 61 8.40 6.07 8.26
C GLY A 61 7.81 4.67 8.14
N GLY A 62 7.49 4.21 6.94
CA GLY A 62 6.98 2.88 6.62
C GLY A 62 7.85 2.13 5.62
N GLY A 63 7.21 1.29 4.79
CA GLY A 63 7.89 0.51 3.78
C GLY A 63 6.99 0.07 2.63
N GLY A 64 7.46 -0.90 1.85
CA GLY A 64 6.71 -1.36 0.69
C GLY A 64 7.49 -2.16 -0.33
N PHE A 65 6.94 -2.18 -1.55
CA PHE A 65 7.47 -2.94 -2.68
C PHE A 65 7.32 -2.16 -3.98
N LEU A 66 8.23 -2.44 -4.92
CA LEU A 66 8.19 -1.87 -6.25
C LEU A 66 8.57 -2.96 -7.28
N VAL A 67 7.85 -3.00 -8.39
CA VAL A 67 8.25 -3.74 -9.60
C VAL A 67 8.38 -2.74 -10.73
N LEU A 68 9.51 -2.77 -11.43
CA LEU A 68 9.78 -1.92 -12.57
C LEU A 68 10.19 -2.74 -13.79
N TRP A 69 9.94 -2.17 -14.95
CA TRP A 69 10.50 -2.60 -16.23
C TRP A 69 10.98 -1.37 -17.01
N LEU A 70 12.19 -1.44 -17.51
CA LEU A 70 12.75 -0.38 -18.36
C LEU A 70 13.28 -0.96 -19.67
N PRO A 71 13.05 -0.29 -20.81
CA PRO A 71 13.66 -0.70 -22.08
C PRO A 71 15.18 -0.53 -22.04
N ARG A 72 15.91 -1.43 -22.70
CA ARG A 72 17.38 -1.36 -22.82
C ARG A 72 17.84 -0.26 -23.77
N SER A 73 16.96 0.26 -24.61
CA SER A 73 17.23 1.33 -25.57
C SER A 73 16.06 2.32 -25.57
N GLY A 74 16.37 3.60 -25.61
CA GLY A 74 15.43 4.72 -25.62
C GLY A 74 16.10 5.99 -25.10
N PRO A 75 15.62 7.19 -25.49
CA PRO A 75 16.28 8.44 -25.13
C PRO A 75 16.15 8.81 -23.64
N ILE A 76 15.10 8.35 -22.96
CA ILE A 76 14.77 8.77 -21.58
C ILE A 76 14.82 7.61 -20.59
N SER A 77 14.34 6.42 -20.97
CA SER A 77 14.28 5.27 -20.07
C SER A 77 15.65 4.80 -19.62
N THR A 78 16.68 5.07 -20.43
CA THR A 78 18.08 4.72 -20.18
C THR A 78 18.95 5.95 -20.30
N CYS A 79 18.94 6.81 -19.30
CA CYS A 79 19.89 7.91 -19.23
C CYS A 79 21.33 7.40 -19.07
N ALA A 80 22.30 8.25 -19.41
CA ALA A 80 23.73 7.89 -19.43
C ALA A 80 24.23 7.29 -18.10
N ALA A 81 23.63 7.67 -16.97
CA ALA A 81 23.97 7.14 -15.65
C ALA A 81 23.55 5.66 -15.47
N ALA A 82 22.33 5.30 -15.88
CA ALA A 82 21.84 3.92 -15.80
C ALA A 82 22.56 2.97 -16.76
N ARG A 83 22.93 3.45 -17.97
CA ARG A 83 23.65 2.65 -18.99
C ARG A 83 25.05 2.22 -18.59
N ARG A 84 25.71 2.94 -17.66
CA ARG A 84 27.10 2.66 -17.23
C ARG A 84 27.20 1.60 -16.14
N GLN A 85 26.09 1.15 -15.58
CA GLN A 85 26.09 0.18 -14.50
C GLN A 85 25.92 -1.25 -15.05
N PRO A 86 26.63 -2.26 -14.52
CA PRO A 86 26.44 -3.65 -14.92
C PRO A 86 25.01 -4.11 -14.61
N ALA A 87 24.49 -5.06 -15.41
CA ALA A 87 23.16 -5.64 -15.15
C ALA A 87 23.10 -6.25 -13.74
N LEU A 88 21.95 -6.10 -13.09
CA LEU A 88 21.73 -6.75 -11.79
C LEU A 88 21.54 -8.26 -12.02
N PRO A 89 22.13 -9.14 -11.17
CA PRO A 89 21.88 -10.57 -11.24
C PRO A 89 20.39 -10.94 -11.10
N GLN A 90 19.63 -10.10 -10.41
CA GLN A 90 18.18 -10.24 -10.21
C GLN A 90 17.34 -9.76 -11.40
N ALA A 91 17.92 -9.05 -12.36
CA ALA A 91 17.19 -8.55 -13.51
C ALA A 91 16.63 -9.69 -14.36
N LEU A 92 15.37 -9.56 -14.75
CA LEU A 92 14.64 -10.49 -15.61
C LEU A 92 14.50 -9.88 -17.01
N PRO A 93 15.19 -10.39 -18.04
CA PRO A 93 14.97 -9.95 -19.41
C PRO A 93 13.55 -10.29 -19.86
N ILE A 94 12.85 -9.30 -20.44
CA ILE A 94 11.53 -9.50 -21.07
C ILE A 94 11.34 -8.49 -22.20
N GLY A 95 10.95 -8.96 -23.37
CA GLY A 95 10.81 -8.13 -24.55
C GLY A 95 12.12 -7.39 -24.87
N ARG A 96 12.02 -6.07 -25.00
CA ARG A 96 13.16 -5.17 -25.32
C ARG A 96 13.83 -4.56 -24.08
N GLY A 97 13.48 -5.03 -22.88
CA GLY A 97 13.91 -4.44 -21.63
C GLY A 97 14.28 -5.47 -20.58
N GLU A 98 14.34 -4.96 -19.37
CA GLU A 98 14.57 -5.78 -18.18
C GLU A 98 13.68 -5.31 -17.04
N ALA A 99 13.21 -6.26 -16.24
CA ALA A 99 12.41 -6.02 -15.05
C ALA A 99 13.18 -6.37 -13.78
N VAL A 100 12.90 -5.64 -12.72
CA VAL A 100 13.46 -5.89 -11.39
C VAL A 100 12.38 -5.61 -10.34
N ALA A 101 12.42 -6.34 -9.22
CA ALA A 101 11.63 -6.05 -8.04
C ALA A 101 12.51 -5.43 -6.95
N VAL A 102 11.92 -4.59 -6.11
CA VAL A 102 12.58 -3.93 -4.98
C VAL A 102 11.78 -4.17 -3.72
N ASN A 103 12.42 -4.77 -2.73
CA ASN A 103 11.87 -5.01 -1.42
C ASN A 103 12.43 -3.97 -0.44
N PHE A 104 11.58 -3.06 -0.03
CA PHE A 104 11.84 -2.11 1.05
C PHE A 104 10.80 -2.24 2.18
N ARG A 105 10.29 -3.48 2.35
CA ARG A 105 9.45 -3.86 3.49
C ARG A 105 10.22 -3.62 4.78
N GLU A 106 9.54 -3.21 5.80
CA GLU A 106 10.05 -3.02 7.15
C GLU A 106 10.66 -4.31 7.71
N THR A 107 11.55 -4.19 8.68
CA THR A 107 12.10 -5.32 9.42
C THR A 107 11.77 -5.20 10.91
N ALA A 108 11.51 -6.32 11.56
CA ALA A 108 11.41 -6.37 13.00
C ALA A 108 12.75 -5.89 13.64
N PRO A 109 12.74 -5.04 14.69
CA PRO A 109 13.93 -4.69 15.45
C PRO A 109 14.63 -5.94 16.01
N GLN A 110 15.94 -5.87 16.25
CA GLN A 110 16.70 -6.98 16.83
C GLN A 110 16.22 -7.39 18.22
N ALA A 111 15.61 -6.48 18.97
CA ALA A 111 15.02 -6.75 20.27
C ALA A 111 13.60 -7.35 20.20
N ALA A 112 13.04 -7.60 19.02
CA ALA A 112 11.71 -8.16 18.86
C ALA A 112 11.66 -9.63 19.31
N ARG A 113 10.57 -10.01 19.99
CA ARG A 113 10.33 -11.37 20.52
C ARG A 113 8.96 -11.87 20.10
N ALA A 114 8.82 -13.18 20.02
CA ALA A 114 7.58 -13.83 19.59
C ALA A 114 6.36 -13.50 20.47
N ASP A 115 6.59 -13.28 21.77
CA ASP A 115 5.56 -12.96 22.78
C ASP A 115 5.28 -11.46 22.95
N LEU A 116 5.87 -10.59 22.11
CA LEU A 116 5.85 -9.13 22.25
C LEU A 116 4.44 -8.55 22.45
N PHE A 117 3.44 -9.15 21.84
CA PHE A 117 2.05 -8.68 21.86
C PHE A 117 1.12 -9.59 22.67
N LEU A 118 1.65 -10.55 23.43
CA LEU A 118 0.82 -11.43 24.25
C LEU A 118 0.57 -10.84 25.65
N ASN A 119 -0.66 -10.96 26.11
CA ASN A 119 -1.03 -10.78 27.50
C ASN A 119 -0.57 -12.00 28.33
N PRO A 120 -0.55 -11.91 29.67
CA PRO A 120 -0.19 -13.06 30.53
C PRO A 120 -1.06 -14.32 30.33
N ASP A 121 -2.28 -14.15 29.86
CA ASP A 121 -3.22 -15.25 29.55
C ASP A 121 -3.00 -15.86 28.14
N GLY A 122 -2.00 -15.37 27.39
CA GLY A 122 -1.71 -15.80 26.02
C GLY A 122 -2.57 -15.14 24.93
N SER A 123 -3.54 -14.31 25.29
CA SER A 123 -4.33 -13.54 24.32
C SER A 123 -3.49 -12.41 23.70
N VAL A 124 -3.84 -12.01 22.46
CA VAL A 124 -3.15 -10.91 21.76
C VAL A 124 -3.66 -9.55 22.25
N ASN A 125 -2.74 -8.70 22.73
CA ASN A 125 -3.00 -7.31 23.05
C ASN A 125 -3.01 -6.45 21.79
N ARG A 126 -4.20 -6.20 21.25
CA ARG A 126 -4.40 -5.47 19.99
C ARG A 126 -3.95 -4.01 20.08
N GLU A 127 -4.18 -3.35 21.18
CA GLU A 127 -3.74 -1.96 21.38
C GLU A 127 -2.22 -1.85 21.34
N ARG A 128 -1.53 -2.75 22.03
CA ARG A 128 -0.07 -2.83 22.01
C ARG A 128 0.46 -3.11 20.60
N ALA A 129 -0.19 -4.02 19.86
CA ALA A 129 0.21 -4.42 18.51
C ALA A 129 -0.02 -3.32 17.46
N THR A 130 -0.93 -2.36 17.69
CA THR A 130 -1.31 -1.38 16.67
C THR A 130 -1.07 0.08 17.02
N ARG A 131 -1.01 0.44 18.33
CA ARG A 131 -0.98 1.84 18.79
C ARG A 131 0.24 2.21 19.65
N SER A 132 1.12 1.25 19.97
CA SER A 132 2.31 1.51 20.76
C SER A 132 3.56 1.66 19.90
N LEU A 133 4.66 2.19 20.45
CA LEU A 133 5.97 2.20 19.80
C LEU A 133 6.53 0.79 19.57
N LEU A 134 6.07 -0.22 20.34
CA LEU A 134 6.44 -1.63 20.12
C LEU A 134 5.92 -2.18 18.78
N SER A 135 4.87 -1.57 18.23
CA SER A 135 4.31 -1.95 16.93
C SER A 135 5.13 -1.45 15.73
N THR A 136 6.14 -0.58 15.98
CA THR A 136 6.96 0.01 14.91
C THR A 136 8.03 -0.95 14.45
N ALA A 137 8.01 -1.30 13.18
CA ALA A 137 9.11 -1.98 12.50
C ALA A 137 10.09 -0.97 11.90
N VAL A 138 11.34 -1.37 11.66
CA VAL A 138 12.39 -0.52 11.09
C VAL A 138 11.97 -0.06 9.68
N PRO A 139 11.84 1.26 9.44
CA PRO A 139 11.32 1.77 8.18
C PRO A 139 12.22 1.49 6.98
N GLY A 140 11.61 1.27 5.81
CA GLY A 140 12.32 0.95 4.56
C GLY A 140 12.12 1.93 3.40
N SER A 141 11.07 2.78 3.45
CA SER A 141 10.66 3.61 2.31
C SER A 141 11.78 4.47 1.75
N VAL A 142 12.56 5.16 2.60
CA VAL A 142 13.66 6.04 2.14
C VAL A 142 14.76 5.22 1.46
N ALA A 143 15.16 4.08 2.03
CA ALA A 143 16.19 3.23 1.43
C ALA A 143 15.76 2.71 0.05
N GLY A 144 14.52 2.21 -0.08
CA GLY A 144 14.01 1.69 -1.34
C GLY A 144 13.92 2.76 -2.43
N MET A 145 13.34 3.91 -2.11
CA MET A 145 13.17 5.00 -3.08
C MET A 145 14.52 5.60 -3.51
N VAL A 146 15.44 5.83 -2.58
CA VAL A 146 16.78 6.35 -2.91
C VAL A 146 17.59 5.33 -3.70
N MET A 147 17.52 4.05 -3.33
CA MET A 147 18.24 2.97 -4.02
C MET A 147 17.80 2.85 -5.49
N VAL A 148 16.49 2.84 -5.76
CA VAL A 148 15.96 2.68 -7.11
C VAL A 148 16.23 3.93 -7.96
N GLN A 149 16.09 5.11 -7.38
CA GLN A 149 16.34 6.38 -8.06
C GLN A 149 17.81 6.53 -8.45
N ARG A 150 18.76 6.25 -7.54
CA ARG A 150 20.19 6.30 -7.84
C ARG A 150 20.62 5.32 -8.93
N ARG A 151 19.95 4.17 -9.01
CA ARG A 151 20.27 3.13 -10.00
C ARG A 151 19.70 3.44 -11.38
N TYR A 152 18.45 3.85 -11.45
CA TYR A 152 17.69 3.92 -12.69
C TYR A 152 17.16 5.33 -13.02
N GLY A 153 17.21 6.28 -12.10
CA GLY A 153 16.77 7.64 -12.33
C GLY A 153 17.67 8.42 -13.28
N CYS A 154 17.10 9.38 -13.96
CA CYS A 154 17.74 10.29 -14.90
C CYS A 154 18.05 11.66 -14.31
N LEU A 155 17.29 12.06 -13.32
CA LEU A 155 17.44 13.34 -12.62
C LEU A 155 18.22 13.15 -11.32
N SER A 156 18.73 14.26 -10.76
CA SER A 156 19.30 14.21 -9.41
C SER A 156 18.23 13.97 -8.36
N LEU A 157 18.59 13.31 -7.27
CA LEU A 157 17.67 13.08 -6.14
C LEU A 157 17.09 14.39 -5.61
N ALA A 158 17.89 15.45 -5.57
CA ALA A 158 17.42 16.78 -5.16
C ALA A 158 16.34 17.34 -6.09
N ALA A 159 16.50 17.21 -7.41
CA ALA A 159 15.49 17.63 -8.39
C ALA A 159 14.19 16.83 -8.27
N VAL A 160 14.30 15.52 -7.98
CA VAL A 160 13.16 14.61 -7.81
C VAL A 160 12.37 14.92 -6.51
N LEU A 161 13.06 15.29 -5.42
CA LEU A 161 12.42 15.58 -4.14
C LEU A 161 11.92 17.03 -4.01
N GLN A 162 12.44 17.97 -4.80
CA GLN A 162 12.12 19.40 -4.66
C GLN A 162 10.61 19.71 -4.67
N PRO A 163 9.77 19.11 -5.56
CA PRO A 163 8.34 19.39 -5.53
C PRO A 163 7.65 18.95 -4.22
N ALA A 164 8.07 17.83 -3.63
CA ALA A 164 7.55 17.36 -2.34
C ALA A 164 7.98 18.30 -1.19
N ILE A 165 9.22 18.81 -1.23
CA ILE A 165 9.73 19.81 -0.28
C ILE A 165 8.88 21.09 -0.38
N ASP A 166 8.61 21.58 -1.59
CA ASP A 166 7.79 22.76 -1.82
C ASP A 166 6.36 22.60 -1.29
N LEU A 167 5.74 21.44 -1.51
CA LEU A 167 4.41 21.10 -0.97
C LEU A 167 4.40 21.09 0.56
N ALA A 168 5.42 20.51 1.19
CA ALA A 168 5.51 20.45 2.64
C ALA A 168 5.75 21.84 3.27
N GLU A 169 6.61 22.66 2.68
CA GLU A 169 6.98 23.97 3.20
C GLU A 169 5.90 25.03 2.96
N ARG A 170 5.46 25.20 1.71
CA ARG A 170 4.44 26.19 1.33
C ARG A 170 3.06 25.76 1.79
N GLY A 171 2.84 24.46 1.95
CA GLY A 171 1.57 23.86 2.30
C GLY A 171 0.66 23.66 1.09
N PHE A 172 -0.41 22.93 1.32
CA PHE A 172 -1.44 22.64 0.33
C PHE A 172 -2.83 22.70 0.97
N PRO A 173 -3.89 23.05 0.22
CA PRO A 173 -5.25 23.02 0.73
C PRO A 173 -5.69 21.56 0.98
N VAL A 174 -6.18 21.28 2.19
CA VAL A 174 -6.69 19.97 2.59
C VAL A 174 -7.91 19.61 1.74
N GLY A 175 -7.91 18.42 1.12
CA GLY A 175 -9.07 17.89 0.39
C GLY A 175 -10.16 17.37 1.33
N ALA A 176 -11.34 17.06 0.78
CA ALA A 176 -12.46 16.54 1.55
C ALA A 176 -12.14 15.16 2.17
N GLU A 177 -11.52 14.26 1.40
CA GLU A 177 -11.13 12.93 1.84
C GLU A 177 -10.07 12.99 2.98
N LEU A 178 -9.06 13.84 2.84
CA LEU A 178 -8.06 14.02 3.90
C LEU A 178 -8.68 14.63 5.16
N ALA A 179 -9.57 15.61 5.04
CA ALA A 179 -10.24 16.23 6.19
C ALA A 179 -11.12 15.23 6.95
N GLU A 180 -11.83 14.35 6.23
CA GLU A 180 -12.60 13.25 6.81
C GLU A 180 -11.69 12.26 7.51
N SER A 181 -10.61 11.81 6.84
CA SER A 181 -9.63 10.89 7.40
C SER A 181 -8.96 11.44 8.68
N LEU A 182 -8.62 12.73 8.73
CA LEU A 182 -8.07 13.37 9.93
C LEU A 182 -9.08 13.43 11.07
N ARG A 183 -10.37 13.62 10.77
CA ARG A 183 -11.45 13.63 11.76
C ARG A 183 -11.64 12.23 12.36
N ASP A 184 -11.66 11.20 11.52
CA ASP A 184 -11.83 9.81 11.97
C ASP A 184 -10.62 9.33 12.79
N ALA A 185 -9.42 9.79 12.43
CA ALA A 185 -8.19 9.49 13.14
C ALA A 185 -7.92 10.41 14.35
N ALA A 186 -8.84 11.35 14.67
CA ALA A 186 -8.63 12.32 15.74
C ALA A 186 -8.32 11.68 17.12
N PRO A 187 -8.97 10.58 17.55
CA PRO A 187 -8.63 9.92 18.81
C PRO A 187 -7.20 9.34 18.80
N LEU A 188 -6.74 8.81 17.66
CA LEU A 188 -5.41 8.22 17.51
C LEU A 188 -4.31 9.31 17.49
N LEU A 189 -4.44 10.27 16.57
CA LEU A 189 -3.45 11.35 16.37
C LEU A 189 -3.43 12.34 17.53
N GLY A 190 -4.57 12.57 18.18
CA GLY A 190 -4.69 13.47 19.33
C GLY A 190 -4.03 12.94 20.59
N ALA A 191 -3.79 11.63 20.69
CA ALA A 191 -3.11 11.01 21.82
C ALA A 191 -1.59 11.28 21.83
N ASP A 192 -0.98 11.52 20.68
CA ASP A 192 0.45 11.86 20.56
C ASP A 192 0.65 13.37 20.46
N PRO A 193 1.45 14.01 21.34
CA PRO A 193 1.62 15.47 21.34
C PRO A 193 2.17 16.02 20.01
N THR A 194 3.10 15.30 19.37
CA THR A 194 3.70 15.71 18.09
C THR A 194 2.70 15.59 16.96
N SER A 195 1.99 14.46 16.84
CA SER A 195 0.96 14.25 15.81
C SER A 195 -0.18 15.25 15.97
N ARG A 196 -0.60 15.52 17.20
CA ARG A 196 -1.62 16.55 17.50
C ARG A 196 -1.20 17.92 16.98
N ARG A 197 0.06 18.33 17.22
CA ARG A 197 0.59 19.61 16.74
C ARG A 197 0.67 19.66 15.20
N LEU A 198 1.01 18.56 14.56
CA LEU A 198 1.16 18.50 13.10
C LEU A 198 -0.18 18.47 12.36
N PHE A 199 -1.18 17.75 12.87
CA PHE A 199 -2.41 17.44 12.14
C PHE A 199 -3.66 18.15 12.68
N PHE A 200 -3.51 19.03 13.68
CA PHE A 200 -4.62 19.79 14.23
C PHE A 200 -4.34 21.29 14.19
N ARG A 201 -5.42 22.06 14.05
CA ARG A 201 -5.38 23.50 14.24
C ARG A 201 -5.39 23.80 15.73
N LEU A 202 -4.31 24.35 16.21
CA LEU A 202 -4.22 24.87 17.58
C LEU A 202 -4.73 26.31 17.60
N SER A 203 -5.38 26.71 18.72
CA SER A 203 -5.67 28.14 18.91
C SER A 203 -4.38 28.94 19.10
N PRO A 204 -4.40 30.26 18.81
CA PRO A 204 -3.22 31.10 19.04
C PRO A 204 -2.68 31.08 20.48
N GLU A 205 -3.54 30.83 21.47
CA GLU A 205 -3.16 30.71 22.89
C GLU A 205 -2.45 29.39 23.20
N MET A 206 -2.88 28.29 22.60
CA MET A 206 -2.23 26.99 22.74
C MET A 206 -0.88 26.89 22.01
N ALA A 207 -0.73 27.63 20.91
CA ALA A 207 0.52 27.70 20.18
C ALA A 207 1.65 28.37 21.00
N ARG A 208 1.30 29.35 21.86
CA ARG A 208 2.25 30.04 22.73
C ARG A 208 2.63 29.23 23.98
N ASN A 209 1.72 28.40 24.51
CA ASN A 209 1.96 27.57 25.68
C ASN A 209 2.74 26.28 25.37
N GLY A 210 2.74 25.82 24.11
CA GLY A 210 3.51 24.64 23.67
C GLY A 210 5.02 24.89 23.58
N GLU A 211 5.48 26.14 23.60
CA GLU A 211 6.91 26.47 23.66
C GLU A 211 7.47 26.48 25.09
N SER A 212 6.60 26.51 26.12
CA SER A 212 7.02 26.54 27.55
C SER A 212 7.05 25.17 28.24
N ASP A 213 6.55 24.11 27.62
CA ASP A 213 6.49 22.77 28.24
C ASP A 213 7.77 21.93 28.08
N GLN A 214 8.87 22.50 27.62
CA GLN A 214 10.18 21.81 27.60
C GLN A 214 10.86 21.72 28.96
N GLU A 215 10.34 22.37 30.02
CA GLU A 215 11.05 22.44 31.33
C GLU A 215 10.33 21.84 32.56
N SER A 216 9.15 21.22 32.43
CA SER A 216 8.47 20.70 33.65
C SER A 216 7.82 19.34 33.46
N ASN A 217 8.64 18.30 33.43
CA ASN A 217 8.18 16.93 33.63
C ASN A 217 8.89 16.32 34.86
N ALA A 218 8.46 16.74 36.06
CA ALA A 218 8.63 15.97 37.28
C ALA A 218 7.35 16.11 38.11
N ILE A 219 6.82 14.94 38.53
CA ILE A 219 5.93 14.71 39.67
C ILE A 219 4.40 14.74 39.44
N ARG A 220 3.86 13.57 39.66
CA ARG A 220 2.65 13.11 40.36
C ARG A 220 1.53 12.48 39.51
N GLY A 221 1.46 11.15 39.70
CA GLY A 221 0.23 10.39 39.49
C GLY A 221 -0.81 10.64 40.57
N GLN A 222 -2.05 10.67 40.16
CA GLN A 222 -3.20 10.22 40.93
C GLN A 222 -4.37 9.91 39.98
N ALA A 223 -4.84 8.67 40.05
CA ALA A 223 -6.06 8.25 39.36
C ALA A 223 -7.29 8.82 40.10
N SER A 224 -8.17 9.47 39.39
CA SER A 224 -9.52 9.78 39.87
C SER A 224 -10.56 9.22 38.87
N LYS A 225 -11.43 8.34 39.38
CA LYS A 225 -12.59 7.80 38.72
C LYS A 225 -13.66 8.91 38.62
N VAL A 226 -14.10 9.26 37.40
CA VAL A 226 -15.30 10.07 37.21
C VAL A 226 -16.31 9.27 36.37
N GLN A 227 -17.48 9.03 36.96
CA GLN A 227 -18.65 8.47 36.28
C GLN A 227 -19.30 9.53 35.37
N PRO A 228 -19.91 9.18 34.22
CA PRO A 228 -20.61 10.14 33.38
C PRO A 228 -21.99 10.48 33.97
N SER A 229 -22.18 11.74 34.29
CA SER A 229 -23.48 12.35 34.61
C SER A 229 -24.18 12.81 33.33
N LEU A 230 -25.46 12.49 33.20
CA LEU A 230 -26.36 12.98 32.15
C LEU A 230 -26.46 14.51 32.23
N ALA A 231 -26.07 15.21 31.17
CA ALA A 231 -26.10 16.66 31.09
C ALA A 231 -27.47 17.16 30.63
N ASP A 232 -27.99 18.18 31.32
CA ASP A 232 -29.20 18.96 31.08
C ASP A 232 -29.02 19.88 29.84
N PRO A 233 -29.97 19.96 28.88
CA PRO A 233 -29.78 20.68 27.61
C PRO A 233 -29.95 22.22 27.68
N ALA A 234 -29.95 22.85 28.84
CA ALA A 234 -30.25 24.28 28.99
C ALA A 234 -29.17 25.14 29.68
N ALA A 235 -27.92 24.76 29.68
CA ALA A 235 -26.85 25.61 30.22
C ALA A 235 -26.28 26.55 29.14
N PRO A 236 -26.07 27.87 29.39
CA PRO A 236 -25.42 28.78 28.46
C PRO A 236 -23.98 28.35 28.23
N ALA A 237 -23.56 28.33 26.94
CA ALA A 237 -22.19 27.95 26.55
C ALA A 237 -21.16 28.80 27.30
N ASP A 238 -20.38 28.16 28.14
CA ASP A 238 -19.25 28.76 28.86
C ASP A 238 -18.21 29.24 27.84
N ARG A 239 -18.13 30.58 27.65
CA ARG A 239 -17.17 31.23 26.73
C ARG A 239 -15.72 31.21 27.24
N THR A 240 -15.44 30.56 28.35
CA THR A 240 -14.11 30.45 28.96
C THR A 240 -13.43 29.10 28.75
N ALA A 241 -14.08 28.13 28.09
CA ALA A 241 -13.45 26.87 27.75
C ALA A 241 -12.30 27.10 26.75
N ALA A 242 -11.08 26.72 27.13
CA ALA A 242 -9.93 26.78 26.23
C ALA A 242 -10.26 26.08 24.92
N PRO A 243 -9.97 26.69 23.75
CA PRO A 243 -10.36 26.12 22.46
C PRO A 243 -9.66 24.78 22.25
N VAL A 244 -10.47 23.74 22.09
CA VAL A 244 -10.00 22.36 21.84
C VAL A 244 -9.34 22.30 20.46
N PRO A 245 -8.13 21.68 20.32
CA PRO A 245 -7.52 21.43 19.03
C PRO A 245 -8.48 20.66 18.11
N ARG A 246 -8.64 21.10 16.89
CA ARG A 246 -9.51 20.45 15.90
C ARG A 246 -8.75 20.03 14.64
N PRO A 247 -9.16 18.94 13.97
CA PRO A 247 -8.63 18.56 12.67
C PRO A 247 -8.79 19.67 11.61
N TYR A 248 -7.93 19.67 10.60
CA TYR A 248 -8.05 20.56 9.44
C TYR A 248 -9.37 20.29 8.69
N ARG A 249 -9.99 21.37 8.20
CA ARG A 249 -11.20 21.33 7.35
C ARG A 249 -10.81 21.40 5.87
N PRO A 250 -11.73 21.00 4.95
CA PRO A 250 -11.50 21.19 3.52
C PRO A 250 -11.19 22.64 3.19
N GLY A 251 -10.17 22.86 2.34
CA GLY A 251 -9.69 24.17 1.92
C GLY A 251 -8.69 24.83 2.86
N GLU A 252 -8.54 24.38 4.11
CA GLU A 252 -7.52 24.93 5.01
C GLU A 252 -6.12 24.48 4.60
N LEU A 253 -5.14 25.37 4.76
CA LEU A 253 -3.75 25.15 4.36
C LEU A 253 -3.02 24.31 5.42
N LEU A 254 -2.61 23.09 5.06
CA LEU A 254 -1.74 22.25 5.88
C LEU A 254 -0.28 22.47 5.46
N ARG A 255 0.55 22.91 6.40
CA ARG A 255 2.00 23.05 6.26
C ARG A 255 2.72 22.05 7.15
N GLN A 256 3.84 21.50 6.66
CA GLN A 256 4.63 20.48 7.36
C GLN A 256 6.14 20.86 7.32
N PRO A 257 6.55 21.94 8.01
CA PRO A 257 7.92 22.47 7.91
C PRO A 257 8.97 21.47 8.42
N GLU A 258 8.68 20.68 9.44
CA GLU A 258 9.59 19.63 9.94
C GLU A 258 9.80 18.53 8.90
N LEU A 259 8.73 18.12 8.21
CA LEU A 259 8.81 17.16 7.11
C LEU A 259 9.57 17.75 5.92
N ALA A 260 9.37 19.03 5.58
CA ALA A 260 10.13 19.70 4.54
C ALA A 260 11.64 19.66 4.80
N GLU A 261 12.06 19.91 6.06
CA GLU A 261 13.47 19.84 6.44
C GLU A 261 14.01 18.40 6.41
N SER A 262 13.18 17.43 6.77
CA SER A 262 13.53 16.01 6.64
C SER A 262 13.74 15.60 5.18
N LEU A 263 12.86 16.03 4.27
CA LEU A 263 13.01 15.80 2.84
C LEU A 263 14.22 16.52 2.24
N ARG A 264 14.55 17.77 2.68
CA ARG A 264 15.80 18.46 2.28
C ARG A 264 17.04 17.68 2.71
N CYS A 265 17.05 17.16 3.94
CA CYS A 265 18.15 16.33 4.41
C CYS A 265 18.31 15.08 3.54
N ILE A 266 17.23 14.38 3.21
CA ILE A 266 17.26 13.22 2.31
C ILE A 266 17.73 13.63 0.91
N ALA A 267 17.30 14.76 0.39
CA ALA A 267 17.72 15.27 -0.92
C ALA A 267 19.23 15.53 -1.00
N ARG A 268 19.85 16.03 0.09
CA ARG A 268 21.31 16.29 0.16
C ARG A 268 22.12 15.01 0.43
N GLU A 269 21.72 14.22 1.42
CA GLU A 269 22.53 13.14 1.99
C GLU A 269 22.05 11.75 1.55
N GLY A 270 20.87 11.67 0.91
CA GLY A 270 20.25 10.40 0.56
C GLY A 270 19.80 9.63 1.80
N GLU A 271 19.91 8.31 1.73
CA GLU A 271 19.54 7.41 2.82
C GLU A 271 20.35 7.62 4.11
N ALA A 272 21.57 8.16 4.02
CA ALA A 272 22.43 8.39 5.18
C ALA A 272 21.77 9.33 6.20
N CYS A 273 21.02 10.36 5.76
CA CYS A 273 20.24 11.22 6.65
C CYS A 273 19.25 10.44 7.52
N PHE A 274 18.56 9.45 6.93
CA PHE A 274 17.51 8.69 7.61
C PHE A 274 18.08 7.58 8.51
N TYR A 275 19.12 6.87 8.06
CA TYR A 275 19.58 5.65 8.75
C TYR A 275 20.81 5.86 9.64
N ARG A 276 21.53 6.98 9.52
CA ARG A 276 22.75 7.28 10.30
C ARG A 276 22.85 8.74 10.73
N GLY A 277 22.05 9.62 10.11
CA GLY A 277 22.13 11.07 10.28
C GLY A 277 21.13 11.64 11.31
N ARG A 278 20.63 12.81 10.99
CA ARG A 278 19.72 13.57 11.85
C ARG A 278 18.43 12.82 12.17
N LEU A 279 17.82 12.17 11.16
CA LEU A 279 16.55 11.48 11.36
C LEU A 279 16.69 10.20 12.18
N ALA A 280 17.83 9.48 12.04
CA ALA A 280 18.14 8.33 12.90
C ALA A 280 18.21 8.75 14.37
N ARG A 281 18.92 9.86 14.67
CA ARG A 281 19.03 10.36 16.04
C ARG A 281 17.67 10.76 16.64
N ALA A 282 16.84 11.48 15.87
CA ALA A 282 15.51 11.87 16.33
C ALA A 282 14.62 10.65 16.62
N LEU A 283 14.64 9.65 15.74
CA LEU A 283 13.86 8.41 15.92
C LEU A 283 14.35 7.60 17.12
N THR A 284 15.66 7.37 17.26
CA THR A 284 16.21 6.59 18.37
C THR A 284 16.02 7.29 19.72
N GLN A 285 16.10 8.62 19.77
CA GLN A 285 15.79 9.39 20.98
C GLN A 285 14.31 9.22 21.39
N LEU A 286 13.38 9.25 20.42
CA LEU A 286 11.96 8.96 20.69
C LEU A 286 11.80 7.54 21.24
N MET A 287 12.42 6.53 20.61
CA MET A 287 12.36 5.13 21.05
C MET A 287 12.87 4.97 22.48
N GLN A 288 14.04 5.53 22.79
CA GLN A 288 14.64 5.48 24.14
C GLN A 288 13.77 6.16 25.20
N SER A 289 13.20 7.33 24.88
CA SER A 289 12.41 8.11 25.84
C SER A 289 11.04 7.51 26.16
N ARG A 290 10.49 6.67 25.26
CA ARG A 290 9.12 6.16 25.36
C ARG A 290 9.02 4.62 25.27
N GLY A 291 10.13 3.90 25.42
CA GLY A 291 10.16 2.44 25.50
C GLY A 291 9.89 1.72 24.17
N GLY A 292 10.31 2.30 23.04
CA GLY A 292 10.31 1.62 21.73
C GLY A 292 11.54 0.70 21.57
N LEU A 293 11.54 -0.13 20.50
CA LEU A 293 12.57 -1.16 20.30
C LEU A 293 13.66 -0.78 19.29
N ILE A 294 13.40 0.15 18.38
CA ILE A 294 14.36 0.47 17.30
C ILE A 294 15.58 1.18 17.85
N THR A 295 16.76 0.62 17.59
CA THR A 295 18.06 1.17 17.95
C THR A 295 18.76 1.87 16.77
N ALA A 296 19.88 2.52 17.05
CA ALA A 296 20.73 3.10 16.01
C ALA A 296 21.34 2.00 15.11
N GLU A 297 21.64 0.85 15.68
CA GLU A 297 22.17 -0.33 14.99
C GLU A 297 21.12 -0.93 14.06
N ASP A 298 19.85 -1.02 14.49
CA ASP A 298 18.74 -1.47 13.63
C ASP A 298 18.61 -0.59 12.39
N LEU A 299 18.63 0.74 12.57
CA LEU A 299 18.59 1.69 11.47
C LEU A 299 19.81 1.58 10.57
N ALA A 300 21.03 1.61 11.14
CA ALA A 300 22.26 1.52 10.37
C ALA A 300 22.41 0.18 9.62
N GLY A 301 21.80 -0.88 10.15
CA GLY A 301 21.77 -2.23 9.58
C GLY A 301 20.71 -2.43 8.50
N TYR A 302 19.68 -1.58 8.41
CA TYR A 302 18.61 -1.76 7.42
C TYR A 302 19.13 -1.67 5.98
N ARG A 303 18.63 -2.56 5.11
CA ARG A 303 18.94 -2.59 3.67
C ARG A 303 17.69 -2.91 2.85
N ALA A 304 17.37 -2.08 1.88
CA ALA A 304 16.46 -2.45 0.80
C ALA A 304 17.13 -3.50 -0.11
N GLN A 305 16.35 -4.35 -0.76
CA GLN A 305 16.85 -5.50 -1.50
C GLN A 305 16.38 -5.48 -2.97
N TRP A 306 17.33 -5.71 -3.89
CA TRP A 306 16.99 -6.06 -5.27
C TRP A 306 16.51 -7.51 -5.31
N MET A 307 15.42 -7.77 -6.01
CA MET A 307 14.84 -9.10 -6.15
C MET A 307 14.48 -9.40 -7.60
N ARG A 308 14.49 -10.67 -7.96
CA ARG A 308 13.94 -11.12 -9.23
C ARG A 308 12.40 -11.12 -9.10
N PRO A 309 11.65 -10.46 -10.01
CA PRO A 309 10.20 -10.53 -9.99
C PRO A 309 9.71 -11.97 -10.13
N LEU A 310 8.59 -12.32 -9.51
CA LEU A 310 7.86 -13.53 -9.89
C LEU A 310 7.28 -13.31 -11.29
N GLN A 311 7.41 -14.34 -12.12
CA GLN A 311 6.89 -14.36 -13.49
C GLN A 311 5.86 -15.46 -13.63
N GLY A 312 4.68 -15.10 -14.13
CA GLY A 312 3.65 -16.01 -14.59
C GLY A 312 3.21 -15.66 -15.99
N GLN A 313 2.24 -16.42 -16.50
CA GLN A 313 1.59 -16.16 -17.78
C GLN A 313 0.10 -16.37 -17.62
N PHE A 314 -0.70 -15.49 -18.21
CA PHE A 314 -2.15 -15.61 -18.23
C PHE A 314 -2.70 -15.25 -19.61
N ARG A 315 -3.34 -16.19 -20.28
CA ARG A 315 -3.89 -16.05 -21.66
C ARG A 315 -2.88 -15.47 -22.65
N GLY A 316 -1.64 -15.97 -22.59
CA GLY A 316 -0.54 -15.50 -23.45
C GLY A 316 0.15 -14.22 -22.99
N HIS A 317 -0.37 -13.52 -21.98
CA HIS A 317 0.22 -12.32 -21.42
C HIS A 317 1.21 -12.66 -20.30
N PRO A 318 2.50 -12.30 -20.40
CA PRO A 318 3.41 -12.36 -19.27
C PRO A 318 2.95 -11.42 -18.15
N VAL A 319 2.98 -11.92 -16.91
CA VAL A 319 2.62 -11.17 -15.69
C VAL A 319 3.82 -11.19 -14.75
N LEU A 320 4.32 -10.02 -14.39
CA LEU A 320 5.38 -9.85 -13.40
C LEU A 320 4.81 -9.21 -12.14
N THR A 321 5.18 -9.75 -10.99
CA THR A 321 4.70 -9.26 -9.70
C THR A 321 5.73 -9.47 -8.60
N MET A 322 5.42 -9.01 -7.38
CA MET A 322 6.36 -9.03 -6.26
C MET A 322 6.52 -10.44 -5.66
N PRO A 323 7.77 -10.90 -5.44
CA PRO A 323 8.01 -12.13 -4.69
C PRO A 323 7.81 -11.93 -3.17
N PRO A 324 7.81 -13.02 -2.36
CA PRO A 324 7.87 -12.91 -0.91
C PRO A 324 9.06 -12.05 -0.43
N PRO A 325 8.90 -11.27 0.67
CA PRO A 325 7.86 -11.37 1.69
C PRO A 325 6.52 -10.74 1.31
N SER A 326 6.27 -10.41 0.03
CA SER A 326 4.90 -10.22 -0.41
C SER A 326 4.26 -11.56 -0.77
N GLY A 327 3.26 -12.01 -0.01
CA GLY A 327 2.42 -13.14 -0.39
C GLY A 327 1.48 -12.81 -1.54
N GLY A 328 1.32 -11.52 -1.86
CA GLY A 328 0.36 -11.06 -2.86
C GLY A 328 0.66 -11.56 -4.27
N GLY A 329 1.91 -11.45 -4.71
CA GLY A 329 2.29 -11.89 -6.05
C GLY A 329 2.16 -13.40 -6.25
N ALA A 330 2.61 -14.21 -5.29
CA ALA A 330 2.48 -15.66 -5.37
C ALA A 330 1.00 -16.08 -5.41
N THR A 331 0.17 -15.51 -4.54
CA THR A 331 -1.27 -15.79 -4.49
C THR A 331 -1.99 -15.36 -5.77
N LEU A 332 -1.63 -14.18 -6.32
CA LEU A 332 -2.18 -13.71 -7.60
C LEU A 332 -1.86 -14.69 -8.75
N LEU A 333 -0.59 -15.11 -8.88
CA LEU A 333 -0.19 -16.04 -9.94
C LEU A 333 -0.83 -17.41 -9.77
N GLN A 334 -0.98 -17.90 -8.53
CA GLN A 334 -1.70 -19.14 -8.23
C GLN A 334 -3.15 -19.04 -8.67
N LEU A 335 -3.86 -17.95 -8.34
CA LEU A 335 -5.24 -17.70 -8.78
C LEU A 335 -5.34 -17.64 -10.30
N LEU A 336 -4.46 -16.90 -10.98
CA LEU A 336 -4.45 -16.83 -12.43
C LEU A 336 -4.26 -18.22 -13.07
N ASN A 337 -3.35 -19.06 -12.54
CA ASN A 337 -3.13 -20.42 -13.02
C ASN A 337 -4.36 -21.34 -12.82
N VAL A 338 -5.07 -21.20 -11.71
CA VAL A 338 -6.30 -21.97 -11.45
C VAL A 338 -7.44 -21.57 -12.39
N LEU A 339 -7.60 -20.25 -12.60
CA LEU A 339 -8.72 -19.68 -13.35
C LEU A 339 -8.52 -19.69 -14.88
N GLU A 340 -7.26 -19.77 -15.36
CA GLU A 340 -6.95 -19.64 -16.79
C GLU A 340 -7.75 -20.57 -17.72
N PRO A 341 -7.96 -21.89 -17.41
CA PRO A 341 -8.72 -22.79 -18.26
C PRO A 341 -10.24 -22.64 -18.16
N LEU A 342 -10.75 -21.85 -17.19
CA LEU A 342 -12.19 -21.63 -17.04
C LEU A 342 -12.67 -20.60 -18.06
N ASP A 343 -13.81 -20.86 -18.71
CA ASP A 343 -14.39 -19.91 -19.65
C ASP A 343 -15.22 -18.82 -18.95
N LEU A 344 -14.51 -17.97 -18.18
CA LEU A 344 -15.12 -16.87 -17.44
C LEU A 344 -15.72 -15.80 -18.37
N ALA A 345 -15.29 -15.73 -19.64
CA ALA A 345 -15.88 -14.83 -20.61
C ALA A 345 -17.31 -15.23 -20.97
N ALA A 346 -17.55 -16.51 -21.18
CA ALA A 346 -18.88 -17.05 -21.52
C ALA A 346 -19.86 -16.94 -20.34
N THR A 347 -19.37 -17.05 -19.08
CA THR A 347 -20.24 -16.94 -17.89
C THR A 347 -20.66 -15.51 -17.56
N GLY A 348 -19.97 -14.51 -18.12
CA GLY A 348 -20.31 -13.10 -17.99
C GLY A 348 -19.73 -12.41 -16.75
N LEU A 349 -19.42 -11.11 -16.91
CA LEU A 349 -18.86 -10.29 -15.87
C LEU A 349 -19.78 -10.24 -14.63
N ASN A 350 -19.21 -10.48 -13.45
CA ASN A 350 -19.90 -10.40 -12.15
C ASN A 350 -21.20 -11.23 -12.04
N SER A 351 -21.38 -12.26 -12.89
CA SER A 351 -22.43 -13.26 -12.73
C SER A 351 -22.08 -14.23 -11.58
N ALA A 352 -23.08 -14.91 -11.00
CA ALA A 352 -22.84 -15.96 -10.01
C ALA A 352 -21.96 -17.08 -10.56
N ALA A 353 -22.11 -17.44 -11.83
CA ALA A 353 -21.33 -18.47 -12.52
C ALA A 353 -19.84 -18.08 -12.70
N THR A 354 -19.52 -16.78 -12.73
CA THR A 354 -18.14 -16.26 -12.71
C THR A 354 -17.62 -16.12 -11.29
N MET A 355 -18.42 -15.57 -10.39
CA MET A 355 -17.98 -15.25 -9.02
C MET A 355 -17.73 -16.50 -8.18
N HIS A 356 -18.61 -17.48 -8.25
CA HIS A 356 -18.52 -18.70 -7.43
C HIS A 356 -17.17 -19.43 -7.62
N PRO A 357 -16.74 -19.84 -8.82
CA PRO A 357 -15.44 -20.51 -8.98
C PRO A 357 -14.26 -19.61 -8.60
N MET A 358 -14.37 -18.27 -8.76
CA MET A 358 -13.34 -17.35 -8.29
C MET A 358 -13.23 -17.34 -6.78
N VAL A 359 -14.35 -17.36 -6.05
CA VAL A 359 -14.39 -17.41 -4.57
C VAL A 359 -13.81 -18.73 -4.04
N GLU A 360 -14.22 -19.84 -4.63
CA GLU A 360 -13.66 -21.15 -4.27
C GLU A 360 -12.12 -21.18 -4.49
N ALA A 361 -11.63 -20.64 -5.60
CA ALA A 361 -10.21 -20.51 -5.87
C ALA A 361 -9.52 -19.57 -4.87
N MET A 362 -10.14 -18.44 -4.52
CA MET A 362 -9.62 -17.50 -3.51
C MET A 362 -9.44 -18.19 -2.17
N ASN A 363 -10.42 -18.97 -1.70
CA ASN A 363 -10.34 -19.67 -0.41
C ASN A 363 -9.15 -20.65 -0.36
N LEU A 364 -8.92 -21.38 -1.45
CA LEU A 364 -7.76 -22.28 -1.55
C LEU A 364 -6.43 -21.52 -1.57
N ALA A 365 -6.35 -20.45 -2.32
CA ALA A 365 -5.13 -19.67 -2.46
C ALA A 365 -4.78 -18.91 -1.16
N TYR A 366 -5.77 -18.35 -0.46
CA TYR A 366 -5.56 -17.69 0.84
C TYR A 366 -5.17 -18.68 1.94
N ARG A 367 -5.73 -19.91 1.94
CA ARG A 367 -5.27 -20.98 2.82
C ARG A 367 -3.78 -21.23 2.64
N ASP A 368 -3.33 -21.42 1.39
CA ASP A 368 -1.94 -21.70 1.09
C ASP A 368 -1.03 -20.51 1.46
N ARG A 369 -1.45 -19.27 1.12
CA ARG A 369 -0.76 -18.03 1.50
C ARG A 369 -0.52 -17.97 3.00
N ASN A 370 -1.58 -18.16 3.77
CA ASN A 370 -1.54 -17.96 5.22
C ASN A 370 -0.69 -19.04 5.92
N ARG A 371 -0.64 -20.26 5.37
CA ARG A 371 0.06 -21.39 5.98
C ARG A 371 1.52 -21.52 5.54
N LEU A 372 1.86 -21.11 4.31
CA LEU A 372 3.11 -21.48 3.66
C LEU A 372 4.05 -20.32 3.37
N LEU A 373 3.57 -19.06 3.39
CA LEU A 373 4.38 -17.90 3.01
C LEU A 373 4.90 -17.13 4.22
N GLY A 374 6.07 -16.50 4.06
CA GLY A 374 6.75 -15.70 5.07
C GLY A 374 7.96 -14.96 4.46
N ASP A 375 8.94 -14.60 5.29
CA ASP A 375 10.19 -13.97 4.83
C ASP A 375 11.15 -15.03 4.24
N PRO A 376 11.52 -14.94 2.93
CA PRO A 376 12.40 -15.91 2.28
C PRO A 376 13.81 -15.95 2.88
N ASN A 377 14.23 -14.92 3.62
CA ASN A 377 15.52 -14.91 4.28
C ASN A 377 15.56 -15.79 5.54
N GLN A 378 14.41 -16.19 6.09
CA GLN A 378 14.31 -16.92 7.35
C GLN A 378 13.44 -18.19 7.29
N VAL A 379 12.62 -18.34 6.25
CA VAL A 379 11.77 -19.54 6.08
C VAL A 379 11.80 -20.07 4.66
N SER A 380 11.81 -21.40 4.53
CA SER A 380 11.67 -22.05 3.24
C SER A 380 10.20 -22.12 2.82
N MET A 381 9.93 -21.83 1.56
CA MET A 381 8.59 -21.80 0.99
C MET A 381 8.53 -22.64 -0.29
N PRO A 382 7.48 -23.44 -0.52
CA PRO A 382 7.37 -24.29 -1.71
C PRO A 382 6.84 -23.50 -2.93
N LEU A 383 7.50 -22.37 -3.29
CA LEU A 383 7.02 -21.48 -4.34
C LEU A 383 6.91 -22.17 -5.71
N ASP A 384 7.90 -22.98 -6.08
CA ASP A 384 7.87 -23.71 -7.37
C ASP A 384 6.65 -24.63 -7.47
N ARG A 385 6.30 -25.28 -6.36
CA ARG A 385 5.07 -26.09 -6.29
C ARG A 385 3.82 -25.22 -6.40
N LEU A 386 3.71 -24.17 -5.59
CA LEU A 386 2.53 -23.31 -5.54
C LEU A 386 2.23 -22.65 -6.90
N LEU A 387 3.27 -22.33 -7.66
CA LEU A 387 3.15 -21.68 -8.97
C LEU A 387 3.12 -22.65 -10.15
N SER A 388 3.24 -23.97 -9.88
CA SER A 388 3.22 -24.98 -10.94
C SER A 388 1.83 -25.20 -11.53
N ARG A 389 1.77 -25.52 -12.82
CA ARG A 389 0.52 -25.87 -13.51
C ARG A 389 -0.11 -27.14 -12.91
N SER A 390 0.70 -28.12 -12.53
CA SER A 390 0.20 -29.36 -11.90
C SER A 390 -0.50 -29.09 -10.58
N TYR A 391 0.00 -28.15 -9.77
CA TYR A 391 -0.67 -27.75 -8.53
C TYR A 391 -1.97 -26.98 -8.81
N ALA A 392 -1.96 -26.10 -9.79
CA ALA A 392 -3.18 -25.40 -10.23
C ALA A 392 -4.25 -26.39 -10.74
N ASP A 393 -3.86 -27.43 -11.46
CA ASP A 393 -4.77 -28.51 -11.89
C ASP A 393 -5.34 -29.27 -10.69
N LEU A 394 -4.53 -29.56 -9.68
CA LEU A 394 -4.99 -30.19 -8.44
C LEU A 394 -6.03 -29.31 -7.72
N GLN A 395 -5.74 -28.02 -7.58
CA GLN A 395 -6.67 -27.07 -6.95
C GLN A 395 -7.96 -26.91 -7.76
N ARG A 396 -7.89 -26.86 -9.10
CA ARG A 396 -9.07 -26.76 -9.96
C ARG A 396 -9.98 -27.98 -9.83
N ARG A 397 -9.42 -29.18 -9.73
CA ARG A 397 -10.19 -30.40 -9.46
C ARG A 397 -10.84 -30.40 -8.08
N ALA A 398 -10.31 -29.62 -7.14
CA ALA A 398 -10.87 -29.46 -5.82
C ALA A 398 -11.97 -28.40 -5.74
N LEU A 399 -12.17 -27.58 -6.78
CA LEU A 399 -13.28 -26.61 -6.82
C LEU A 399 -14.61 -27.38 -6.88
N ARG A 400 -15.55 -26.95 -6.05
CA ARG A 400 -16.95 -27.37 -6.16
C ARG A 400 -17.66 -26.32 -7.01
N LEU A 401 -18.11 -26.68 -8.20
CA LEU A 401 -18.70 -25.73 -9.14
C LEU A 401 -20.24 -25.61 -8.99
N ASP A 402 -20.84 -26.49 -8.21
CA ASP A 402 -22.29 -26.57 -7.95
C ASP A 402 -22.71 -25.94 -6.62
N ARG A 403 -21.80 -25.84 -5.65
CA ARG A 403 -22.07 -25.31 -4.31
C ARG A 403 -20.81 -24.85 -3.61
N HIS A 404 -20.98 -23.97 -2.65
CA HIS A 404 -19.91 -23.51 -1.77
C HIS A 404 -19.32 -24.65 -0.94
N ARG A 405 -17.99 -24.60 -0.76
CA ARG A 405 -17.27 -25.42 0.23
C ARG A 405 -17.06 -24.60 1.50
N PRO A 406 -17.71 -24.94 2.62
CA PRO A 406 -17.47 -24.23 3.88
C PRO A 406 -15.99 -24.14 4.25
N ALA A 407 -15.55 -22.99 4.75
CA ALA A 407 -14.16 -22.77 5.14
C ALA A 407 -13.68 -23.76 6.20
N ALA A 408 -14.57 -24.23 7.09
CA ALA A 408 -14.29 -25.21 8.11
C ALA A 408 -13.84 -26.59 7.55
N GLU A 409 -14.20 -26.93 6.30
CA GLU A 409 -13.68 -28.11 5.61
C GLU A 409 -12.23 -27.95 5.13
N LEU A 410 -11.76 -26.72 5.01
CA LEU A 410 -10.42 -26.37 4.56
C LEU A 410 -9.48 -26.05 5.73
N GLU A 411 -9.99 -25.42 6.78
CA GLU A 411 -9.25 -25.01 7.97
C GLU A 411 -10.20 -24.79 9.15
N ALA A 412 -9.78 -25.17 10.38
CA ALA A 412 -10.60 -25.01 11.58
C ALA A 412 -11.01 -23.54 11.83
N GLU A 413 -12.22 -23.33 12.34
CA GLU A 413 -12.78 -22.01 12.59
C GLU A 413 -12.03 -21.28 13.72
N PRO A 414 -11.77 -20.05 13.53
CA PRO A 414 -11.00 -19.22 14.42
C PRO A 414 -11.80 -18.13 15.15
N SER A 415 -11.26 -17.49 16.25
CA SER A 415 -11.91 -16.35 16.91
C SER A 415 -11.76 -15.04 16.08
N MET A 416 -12.84 -14.29 15.86
CA MET A 416 -12.95 -13.18 14.90
C MET A 416 -12.48 -11.82 15.43
N VAL A 417 -11.85 -11.01 14.55
CA VAL A 417 -11.62 -9.56 14.73
C VAL A 417 -11.78 -8.83 13.39
N ALA A 418 -12.51 -7.71 13.36
CA ALA A 418 -12.66 -6.86 12.18
C ALA A 418 -11.50 -5.85 12.07
N GLY A 419 -11.02 -5.55 10.86
CA GLY A 419 -9.86 -4.70 10.62
C GLY A 419 -10.04 -3.60 9.57
N GLY A 420 -9.18 -2.58 9.65
CA GLY A 420 -9.12 -1.42 8.77
C GLY A 420 -8.14 -1.59 7.61
N THR A 421 -8.22 -0.70 6.59
CA THR A 421 -7.41 -0.79 5.37
C THR A 421 -6.74 0.55 5.06
N ASN A 422 -5.37 0.64 5.08
CA ASN A 422 -4.71 1.80 4.50
C ASN A 422 -3.29 1.50 3.99
N THR A 423 -3.13 1.70 2.70
CA THR A 423 -1.94 1.54 1.88
C THR A 423 -2.09 2.52 0.73
N THR A 424 -1.07 2.84 -0.02
CA THR A 424 -1.21 3.59 -1.27
C THR A 424 -0.46 2.91 -2.42
N HIS A 425 -0.97 3.11 -3.65
CA HIS A 425 -0.39 2.54 -4.86
C HIS A 425 -0.19 3.61 -5.93
N ILE A 426 0.94 3.51 -6.63
CA ILE A 426 1.33 4.37 -7.75
C ILE A 426 1.65 3.49 -8.94
N SER A 427 1.09 3.81 -10.10
CA SER A 427 1.48 3.27 -11.39
C SER A 427 1.99 4.37 -12.31
N VAL A 428 3.11 4.13 -12.97
CA VAL A 428 3.73 5.07 -13.91
C VAL A 428 4.07 4.36 -15.21
N VAL A 429 3.83 5.03 -16.32
CA VAL A 429 4.41 4.70 -17.61
C VAL A 429 5.10 5.95 -18.17
N ASP A 430 6.33 5.85 -18.68
CA ASP A 430 7.00 6.93 -19.40
C ASP A 430 6.80 6.83 -20.92
N ARG A 431 7.26 7.84 -21.64
CA ARG A 431 7.10 7.91 -23.11
C ARG A 431 7.86 6.83 -23.88
N ASP A 432 8.86 6.21 -23.28
CA ASP A 432 9.64 5.11 -23.89
C ASP A 432 9.03 3.74 -23.55
N GLY A 433 7.95 3.72 -22.74
CA GLY A 433 7.25 2.52 -22.28
C GLY A 433 7.80 1.94 -20.98
N GLY A 434 8.73 2.61 -20.32
CA GLY A 434 9.17 2.22 -18.98
C GLY A 434 7.98 2.18 -18.02
N LEU A 435 7.84 1.07 -17.25
CA LEU A 435 6.74 0.85 -16.32
C LEU A 435 7.26 0.76 -14.90
N VAL A 436 6.53 1.38 -13.96
CA VAL A 436 6.72 1.22 -12.52
C VAL A 436 5.37 1.01 -11.85
N ALA A 437 5.28 -0.02 -11.01
CA ALA A 437 4.19 -0.24 -10.06
C ALA A 437 4.81 -0.28 -8.65
N THR A 438 4.38 0.59 -7.75
CA THR A 438 4.88 0.62 -6.36
C THR A 438 3.74 0.76 -5.38
N THR A 439 3.82 -0.01 -4.30
CA THR A 439 2.85 0.01 -3.21
C THR A 439 3.59 0.21 -1.89
N THR A 440 3.19 1.23 -1.12
CA THR A 440 3.80 1.59 0.15
C THR A 440 2.74 1.78 1.24
N THR A 441 3.13 1.60 2.50
CA THR A 441 2.20 1.55 3.63
C THR A 441 2.85 2.03 4.94
N LEU A 442 1.99 2.35 5.91
CA LEU A 442 2.30 2.43 7.35
C LEU A 442 1.63 1.27 8.10
N ASN A 443 1.06 0.28 7.41
CA ASN A 443 0.11 -0.75 7.78
C ASN A 443 -1.31 -0.18 7.92
N THR A 444 -1.70 0.38 9.05
CA THR A 444 -3.02 1.03 9.20
C THR A 444 -2.96 2.53 8.88
N ALA A 445 -4.14 3.20 8.82
CA ALA A 445 -4.19 4.66 8.62
C ALA A 445 -3.38 5.40 9.69
N TYR A 446 -2.43 6.23 9.25
CA TYR A 446 -1.50 6.96 10.11
C TYR A 446 -0.59 6.06 10.98
N GLY A 447 -0.44 4.77 10.66
CA GLY A 447 0.35 3.83 11.41
C GLY A 447 -0.09 3.70 12.87
N ASN A 448 0.83 3.83 13.81
CA ASN A 448 0.50 3.85 15.25
C ASN A 448 0.04 5.23 15.77
N GLY A 449 -0.07 6.24 14.91
CA GLY A 449 -0.48 7.59 15.26
C GLY A 449 0.62 8.45 15.89
N ILE A 450 1.85 7.95 16.02
CA ILE A 450 2.97 8.64 16.66
C ILE A 450 3.88 9.25 15.59
N SER A 451 4.14 10.55 15.71
CA SER A 451 5.09 11.27 14.84
C SER A 451 6.43 11.49 15.52
N VAL A 452 7.51 11.46 14.74
CA VAL A 452 8.87 11.70 15.25
C VAL A 452 9.07 13.21 15.46
N PRO A 453 9.34 13.67 16.70
CA PRO A 453 9.53 15.08 17.03
C PRO A 453 10.68 15.70 16.21
N GLY A 454 10.48 16.91 15.69
CA GLY A 454 11.47 17.64 14.88
C GLY A 454 11.79 17.03 13.52
N ALA A 455 11.16 15.88 13.17
CA ALA A 455 11.31 15.22 11.89
C ALA A 455 10.01 15.21 11.07
N GLY A 456 8.85 15.31 11.71
CA GLY A 456 7.56 15.57 11.08
C GLY A 456 6.95 14.40 10.32
N PHE A 457 7.40 13.15 10.52
CA PHE A 457 6.85 11.97 9.87
C PHE A 457 6.24 10.98 10.87
N LEU A 458 5.20 10.27 10.42
CA LEU A 458 4.51 9.23 11.18
C LEU A 458 5.28 7.89 11.16
N LEU A 459 5.15 7.13 12.24
CA LEU A 459 5.67 5.78 12.38
C LEU A 459 4.65 4.73 11.96
N ASN A 460 5.15 3.67 11.34
CA ASN A 460 4.35 2.51 10.99
C ASN A 460 3.95 1.69 12.24
N ASN A 461 2.94 0.82 12.07
CA ASN A 461 2.60 -0.23 13.01
C ASN A 461 2.65 -1.61 12.33
N GLU A 462 3.71 -1.83 11.56
CA GLU A 462 3.86 -2.97 10.66
C GLU A 462 4.16 -4.29 11.38
N MET A 463 4.54 -4.24 12.67
CA MET A 463 4.73 -5.45 13.48
C MET A 463 3.42 -6.23 13.69
N ASP A 464 2.24 -5.59 13.52
CA ASP A 464 0.93 -6.26 13.56
C ASP A 464 0.73 -7.25 12.39
N ASP A 465 1.45 -7.08 11.28
CA ASP A 465 1.37 -8.00 10.13
C ASP A 465 2.07 -9.34 10.40
N PHE A 466 2.84 -9.47 11.48
CA PHE A 466 3.32 -10.75 11.94
C PHE A 466 2.22 -11.58 12.62
N THR A 467 2.45 -12.88 12.69
CA THR A 467 1.66 -13.79 13.51
C THR A 467 2.05 -13.60 14.98
N ALA A 468 1.25 -12.85 15.73
CA ALA A 468 1.46 -12.64 17.17
C ALA A 468 1.15 -13.91 17.98
N ALA A 469 0.14 -14.68 17.56
CA ALA A 469 -0.15 -16.04 18.02
C ALA A 469 -0.76 -16.84 16.87
N VAL A 470 -0.41 -18.11 16.75
CA VAL A 470 -0.96 -18.97 15.70
C VAL A 470 -2.48 -19.05 15.82
N GLY A 471 -3.19 -18.77 14.73
CA GLY A 471 -4.66 -18.71 14.72
C GLY A 471 -5.26 -17.37 15.14
N ALA A 472 -4.50 -16.41 15.65
CA ALA A 472 -4.97 -15.06 15.89
C ALA A 472 -4.98 -14.25 14.58
N ALA A 473 -6.05 -13.44 14.37
CA ALA A 473 -6.13 -12.56 13.22
C ALA A 473 -5.32 -11.28 13.45
N ASN A 474 -4.67 -10.72 12.42
CA ASN A 474 -4.11 -9.36 12.46
C ASN A 474 -5.19 -8.29 12.23
N ALA A 475 -4.80 -7.01 12.08
CA ALA A 475 -5.72 -5.90 11.81
C ALA A 475 -6.54 -6.08 10.50
N TYR A 476 -6.15 -6.97 9.61
CA TYR A 476 -6.86 -7.28 8.35
C TYR A 476 -7.70 -8.55 8.41
N GLY A 477 -7.81 -9.18 9.57
CA GLY A 477 -8.49 -10.47 9.73
C GLY A 477 -7.71 -11.66 9.17
N LEU A 478 -6.46 -11.46 8.72
CA LEU A 478 -5.60 -12.53 8.22
C LEU A 478 -5.05 -13.36 9.38
N ARG A 479 -5.08 -14.68 9.20
CA ARG A 479 -4.61 -15.67 10.16
C ARG A 479 -3.47 -16.43 9.55
N GLN A 480 -2.30 -16.05 9.96
CA GLN A 480 -1.08 -16.54 9.37
C GLN A 480 -0.45 -17.62 10.27
N GLY A 481 0.29 -18.54 9.66
CA GLY A 481 0.98 -19.63 10.36
C GLY A 481 2.27 -19.19 11.03
N ALA A 482 2.98 -20.15 11.61
CA ALA A 482 4.25 -19.95 12.29
C ALA A 482 5.36 -19.40 11.37
N GLN A 483 5.25 -19.60 10.05
CA GLN A 483 6.19 -19.05 9.06
C GLN A 483 6.29 -17.52 9.11
N ASN A 484 5.23 -16.85 9.56
CA ASN A 484 5.20 -15.40 9.73
C ASN A 484 5.27 -14.96 11.21
N ALA A 485 5.77 -15.79 12.13
CA ALA A 485 5.96 -15.41 13.53
C ALA A 485 6.98 -14.28 13.68
N ILE A 486 6.84 -13.45 14.72
CA ILE A 486 7.80 -12.39 15.05
C ILE A 486 9.17 -13.01 15.32
N ALA A 487 10.20 -12.48 14.65
CA ALA A 487 11.61 -12.81 14.91
C ALA A 487 12.50 -11.61 14.58
N PRO A 488 13.65 -11.46 15.25
CA PRO A 488 14.61 -10.40 15.00
C PRO A 488 15.01 -10.29 13.52
N GLY A 489 15.00 -9.08 12.97
CA GLY A 489 15.39 -8.79 11.58
C GLY A 489 14.45 -9.34 10.51
N ARG A 490 13.38 -10.09 10.85
CA ARG A 490 12.41 -10.64 9.92
C ARG A 490 11.53 -9.55 9.32
N ARG A 491 11.10 -9.75 8.06
CA ARG A 491 10.11 -8.92 7.39
C ARG A 491 8.73 -9.55 7.50
N PRO A 492 7.70 -8.80 7.91
CA PRO A 492 6.34 -9.35 8.00
C PRO A 492 5.77 -9.63 6.60
N LEU A 493 4.98 -10.72 6.51
CA LEU A 493 4.30 -11.11 5.27
C LEU A 493 3.28 -10.05 4.86
N SER A 494 3.37 -9.59 3.62
CA SER A 494 2.49 -8.56 3.05
C SER A 494 1.49 -9.14 2.03
N SER A 495 0.43 -8.37 1.73
CA SER A 495 -0.46 -8.61 0.60
C SER A 495 -0.29 -7.59 -0.54
N MET A 496 0.65 -6.66 -0.46
CA MET A 496 0.89 -5.67 -1.52
C MET A 496 1.32 -6.34 -2.81
N THR A 497 0.61 -6.08 -3.91
CA THR A 497 0.72 -6.80 -5.18
C THR A 497 0.97 -5.83 -6.35
N PRO A 498 2.07 -5.05 -6.34
CA PRO A 498 2.43 -4.27 -7.53
C PRO A 498 2.67 -5.23 -8.70
N THR A 499 2.02 -4.97 -9.83
CA THR A 499 1.96 -5.91 -10.97
C THR A 499 2.16 -5.20 -12.29
N LEU A 500 2.98 -5.80 -13.16
CA LEU A 500 3.18 -5.41 -14.55
C LEU A 500 2.68 -6.52 -15.46
N VAL A 501 1.97 -6.15 -16.52
CA VAL A 501 1.48 -7.08 -17.55
C VAL A 501 2.08 -6.68 -18.90
N PHE A 502 2.42 -7.68 -19.68
CA PHE A 502 2.99 -7.51 -21.02
C PHE A 502 2.07 -8.09 -22.08
N ARG A 503 2.20 -7.60 -23.29
CA ARG A 503 1.60 -8.21 -24.47
C ARG A 503 2.29 -9.55 -24.77
N PRO A 504 1.67 -10.44 -25.58
CA PRO A 504 2.30 -11.71 -25.98
C PRO A 504 3.64 -11.53 -26.70
N ASP A 505 3.88 -10.39 -27.35
CA ASP A 505 5.15 -10.03 -28.00
C ASP A 505 6.22 -9.49 -27.01
N GLY A 506 5.90 -9.42 -25.72
CA GLY A 506 6.78 -8.94 -24.66
C GLY A 506 6.82 -7.41 -24.51
N ALA A 507 6.02 -6.65 -25.27
CA ALA A 507 5.90 -5.21 -25.06
C ALA A 507 5.11 -4.91 -23.79
N PRO A 508 5.47 -3.87 -23.00
CA PRO A 508 4.72 -3.49 -21.80
C PRO A 508 3.27 -3.14 -22.14
N LEU A 509 2.32 -3.59 -21.32
CA LEU A 509 0.90 -3.33 -21.50
C LEU A 509 0.33 -2.50 -20.36
N LEU A 510 0.46 -2.97 -19.12
CA LEU A 510 -0.26 -2.44 -17.97
C LEU A 510 0.62 -2.46 -16.73
N ALA A 511 0.59 -1.38 -15.95
CA ALA A 511 1.02 -1.37 -14.55
C ALA A 511 -0.20 -1.12 -13.67
N THR A 512 -0.36 -1.92 -12.60
CA THR A 512 -1.49 -1.85 -11.68
C THR A 512 -1.12 -2.35 -10.29
N GLY A 513 -1.93 -2.01 -9.31
CA GLY A 513 -1.89 -2.43 -7.94
C GLY A 513 -2.91 -1.64 -7.13
N SER A 514 -3.03 -1.93 -5.85
CA SER A 514 -4.08 -1.32 -5.00
C SER A 514 -3.62 -1.24 -3.55
N PRO A 515 -4.11 -0.29 -2.74
CA PRO A 515 -4.23 -0.43 -1.30
C PRO A 515 -5.37 -1.39 -0.94
N GLY A 516 -5.45 -1.78 0.35
CA GLY A 516 -6.62 -2.50 0.85
C GLY A 516 -6.31 -3.73 1.71
N GLY A 517 -5.11 -3.87 2.27
CA GLY A 517 -4.72 -5.03 3.08
C GLY A 517 -4.89 -6.34 2.30
N SER A 518 -5.58 -7.31 2.87
CA SER A 518 -5.85 -8.60 2.21
C SER A 518 -6.59 -8.46 0.87
N ARG A 519 -7.44 -7.45 0.72
CA ARG A 519 -8.25 -7.18 -0.49
C ARG A 519 -7.41 -6.74 -1.71
N ILE A 520 -6.14 -6.37 -1.52
CA ILE A 520 -5.23 -5.96 -2.60
C ILE A 520 -5.15 -7.02 -3.69
N ILE A 521 -4.97 -8.29 -3.29
CA ILE A 521 -4.77 -9.41 -4.22
C ILE A 521 -5.99 -9.61 -5.11
N THR A 522 -7.18 -9.62 -4.51
CA THR A 522 -8.44 -9.83 -5.23
C THR A 522 -8.85 -8.62 -6.06
N THR A 523 -8.47 -7.40 -5.65
CA THR A 523 -8.63 -6.18 -6.45
C THR A 523 -7.79 -6.25 -7.72
N VAL A 524 -6.49 -6.57 -7.60
CA VAL A 524 -5.60 -6.71 -8.77
C VAL A 524 -6.07 -7.83 -9.68
N LEU A 525 -6.44 -8.99 -9.12
CA LEU A 525 -7.01 -10.11 -9.89
C LEU A 525 -8.20 -9.66 -10.76
N GLN A 526 -9.18 -8.97 -10.15
CA GLN A 526 -10.39 -8.54 -10.86
C GLN A 526 -10.09 -7.50 -11.94
N VAL A 527 -9.18 -6.56 -11.69
CA VAL A 527 -8.73 -5.60 -12.73
C VAL A 527 -8.13 -6.35 -13.92
N LEU A 528 -7.27 -7.35 -13.67
CA LEU A 528 -6.67 -8.15 -14.74
C LEU A 528 -7.71 -8.97 -15.50
N LEU A 529 -8.63 -9.66 -14.80
CA LEU A 529 -9.69 -10.44 -15.45
C LEU A 529 -10.65 -9.54 -16.25
N ASN A 530 -11.06 -8.41 -15.71
CA ASN A 530 -11.90 -7.44 -16.39
C ASN A 530 -11.25 -6.93 -17.69
N ARG A 531 -9.94 -6.67 -17.66
CA ARG A 531 -9.20 -6.17 -18.83
C ARG A 531 -8.90 -7.27 -19.84
N LEU A 532 -8.41 -8.45 -19.40
CA LEU A 532 -7.84 -9.49 -20.27
C LEU A 532 -8.86 -10.59 -20.66
N VAL A 533 -9.92 -10.80 -19.86
CA VAL A 533 -10.94 -11.83 -20.10
C VAL A 533 -12.22 -11.19 -20.64
N HIS A 534 -12.73 -10.17 -19.94
CA HIS A 534 -14.00 -9.53 -20.31
C HIS A 534 -13.83 -8.38 -21.31
N GLY A 535 -12.58 -8.02 -21.69
CA GLY A 535 -12.29 -7.04 -22.74
C GLY A 535 -12.68 -5.59 -22.40
N LEU A 536 -12.91 -5.28 -21.13
CA LEU A 536 -13.26 -3.91 -20.72
C LEU A 536 -12.10 -2.95 -21.01
N ASN A 537 -12.41 -1.68 -21.32
CA ASN A 537 -11.39 -0.63 -21.28
C ASN A 537 -10.87 -0.45 -19.84
N LEU A 538 -9.71 0.18 -19.70
CA LEU A 538 -9.04 0.30 -18.39
C LEU A 538 -9.93 0.99 -17.34
N ALA A 539 -10.69 2.02 -17.70
CA ALA A 539 -11.55 2.74 -16.77
C ALA A 539 -12.70 1.86 -16.25
N SER A 540 -13.36 1.14 -17.14
CA SER A 540 -14.41 0.19 -16.78
C SER A 540 -13.87 -0.99 -15.99
N ALA A 541 -12.68 -1.49 -16.33
CA ALA A 541 -12.02 -2.58 -15.60
C ALA A 541 -11.72 -2.20 -14.14
N VAL A 542 -11.28 -0.97 -13.89
CA VAL A 542 -11.00 -0.43 -12.56
C VAL A 542 -12.28 -0.09 -11.80
N ALA A 543 -13.28 0.51 -12.48
CA ALA A 543 -14.50 1.01 -11.84
C ALA A 543 -15.54 -0.09 -11.52
N SER A 544 -15.45 -1.27 -12.14
CA SER A 544 -16.39 -2.38 -11.92
C SER A 544 -16.53 -2.72 -10.42
N PRO A 545 -17.74 -3.04 -9.93
CA PRO A 545 -17.96 -3.48 -8.57
C PRO A 545 -17.08 -4.68 -8.21
N ARG A 546 -16.54 -4.68 -6.99
CA ARG A 546 -15.59 -5.68 -6.51
C ARG A 546 -16.20 -6.59 -5.47
N PHE A 547 -15.67 -7.80 -5.40
CA PHE A 547 -15.98 -8.77 -4.36
C PHE A 547 -14.68 -9.37 -3.80
N HIS A 548 -14.77 -9.92 -2.59
CA HIS A 548 -13.61 -10.48 -1.90
C HIS A 548 -14.00 -11.65 -1.02
N SER A 549 -13.17 -12.69 -1.02
CA SER A 549 -13.12 -13.74 -0.02
C SER A 549 -11.67 -14.05 0.32
N GLN A 550 -11.42 -14.44 1.57
CA GLN A 550 -10.07 -14.74 2.08
C GLN A 550 -10.04 -15.97 2.99
N LEU A 551 -10.97 -16.90 2.78
CA LEU A 551 -11.27 -18.09 3.57
C LEU A 551 -12.02 -17.73 4.87
N TRP A 552 -11.42 -16.95 5.74
CA TRP A 552 -12.04 -16.49 6.98
C TRP A 552 -12.11 -14.95 7.04
N PRO A 553 -13.25 -14.36 7.43
CA PRO A 553 -14.54 -15.04 7.70
C PRO A 553 -15.09 -15.76 6.46
N ASP A 554 -15.86 -16.85 6.66
CA ASP A 554 -16.48 -17.62 5.58
C ASP A 554 -17.66 -16.87 4.96
N GLN A 555 -17.31 -15.92 4.08
CA GLN A 555 -18.27 -15.03 3.42
C GLN A 555 -17.70 -14.44 2.15
N ILE A 556 -18.58 -13.96 1.28
CA ILE A 556 -18.24 -13.09 0.16
C ILE A 556 -18.57 -11.64 0.57
N SER A 557 -17.57 -10.77 0.69
CA SER A 557 -17.79 -9.33 0.78
C SER A 557 -18.01 -8.77 -0.62
N ILE A 558 -19.09 -8.05 -0.86
CA ILE A 558 -19.41 -7.39 -2.14
C ILE A 558 -19.55 -5.88 -1.95
N GLU A 559 -19.20 -5.09 -2.98
CA GLU A 559 -19.56 -3.67 -3.05
C GLU A 559 -21.00 -3.49 -3.55
N GLU A 560 -21.52 -2.27 -3.46
CA GLU A 560 -22.75 -1.91 -4.16
C GLU A 560 -22.59 -2.06 -5.70
N GLY A 561 -23.72 -2.37 -6.38
CA GLY A 561 -23.77 -2.46 -7.84
C GLY A 561 -23.80 -3.88 -8.40
N PHE A 562 -23.84 -4.92 -7.57
CA PHE A 562 -24.15 -6.28 -8.02
C PHE A 562 -25.66 -6.47 -8.21
N SER A 563 -26.04 -7.30 -9.20
CA SER A 563 -27.44 -7.67 -9.41
C SER A 563 -27.98 -8.45 -8.19
N PRO A 564 -29.19 -8.14 -7.69
CA PRO A 564 -29.84 -8.95 -6.67
C PRO A 564 -29.99 -10.43 -7.08
N ASP A 565 -30.12 -10.72 -8.38
CA ASP A 565 -30.18 -12.10 -8.88
C ASP A 565 -28.84 -12.84 -8.69
N THR A 566 -27.72 -12.14 -8.93
CA THR A 566 -26.39 -12.70 -8.66
C THR A 566 -26.24 -13.05 -7.18
N VAL A 567 -26.69 -12.19 -6.28
CA VAL A 567 -26.62 -12.42 -4.82
C VAL A 567 -27.46 -13.64 -4.45
N ARG A 568 -28.73 -13.69 -4.88
CA ARG A 568 -29.62 -14.84 -4.61
C ARG A 568 -29.07 -16.17 -5.12
N LEU A 569 -28.45 -16.17 -6.31
CA LEU A 569 -27.84 -17.38 -6.87
C LEU A 569 -26.62 -17.84 -6.06
N LEU A 570 -25.78 -16.92 -5.59
CA LEU A 570 -24.65 -17.24 -4.71
C LEU A 570 -25.11 -17.80 -3.36
N GLU A 571 -26.15 -17.19 -2.77
CA GLU A 571 -26.76 -17.67 -1.53
C GLU A 571 -27.39 -19.08 -1.71
N ALA A 572 -28.05 -19.33 -2.85
CA ALA A 572 -28.58 -20.65 -3.20
C ALA A 572 -27.48 -21.72 -3.36
N MET A 573 -26.25 -21.32 -3.73
CA MET A 573 -25.06 -22.18 -3.73
C MET A 573 -24.47 -22.38 -2.33
N GLY A 574 -25.00 -21.73 -1.29
CA GLY A 574 -24.58 -21.84 0.11
C GLY A 574 -23.58 -20.77 0.55
N HIS A 575 -23.30 -19.75 -0.24
CA HIS A 575 -22.46 -18.63 0.19
C HIS A 575 -23.22 -17.68 1.12
N ARG A 576 -22.52 -17.15 2.12
CA ARG A 576 -22.94 -15.98 2.86
C ARG A 576 -22.42 -14.74 2.12
N VAL A 577 -23.31 -13.85 1.69
CA VAL A 577 -22.96 -12.61 0.97
C VAL A 577 -23.18 -11.40 1.87
N GLU A 578 -22.15 -10.56 2.03
CA GLU A 578 -22.18 -9.39 2.91
C GLU A 578 -21.81 -8.13 2.13
N LEU A 579 -22.65 -7.08 2.24
CA LEU A 579 -22.33 -5.78 1.70
C LEU A 579 -21.18 -5.15 2.48
N ALA A 580 -20.17 -4.69 1.76
CA ALA A 580 -18.97 -4.09 2.33
C ALA A 580 -18.74 -2.68 1.76
N PRO A 581 -18.01 -1.80 2.49
CA PRO A 581 -17.53 -0.55 1.95
C PRO A 581 -16.64 -0.76 0.72
N ALA A 582 -16.42 0.30 -0.06
CA ALA A 582 -15.55 0.31 -1.22
C ALA A 582 -14.18 -0.33 -0.94
N MET A 583 -13.74 -1.23 -1.85
CA MET A 583 -12.57 -2.07 -1.68
C MET A 583 -11.40 -1.59 -2.55
N GLY A 584 -10.30 -1.20 -1.92
CA GLY A 584 -9.07 -0.82 -2.61
C GLY A 584 -9.14 0.54 -3.32
N SER A 585 -8.13 0.79 -4.14
CA SER A 585 -8.00 1.95 -5.03
C SER A 585 -6.97 1.58 -6.12
N ALA A 586 -7.44 0.92 -7.19
CA ALA A 586 -6.59 0.41 -8.26
C ALA A 586 -6.19 1.54 -9.22
N ASN A 587 -5.07 2.22 -8.91
CA ASN A 587 -4.49 3.22 -9.79
C ASN A 587 -3.67 2.52 -10.88
N SER A 588 -4.05 2.68 -12.14
CA SER A 588 -3.53 1.87 -13.24
C SER A 588 -3.14 2.72 -14.45
N VAL A 589 -2.07 2.32 -15.14
CA VAL A 589 -1.64 2.93 -16.41
C VAL A 589 -1.44 1.87 -17.47
N GLU A 590 -1.79 2.18 -18.71
CA GLU A 590 -1.66 1.28 -19.87
C GLU A 590 -0.87 1.97 -20.98
N ALA A 591 0.13 1.30 -21.55
CA ALA A 591 0.88 1.77 -22.70
C ALA A 591 0.11 1.48 -23.99
N ARG A 592 0.02 2.48 -24.90
CA ARG A 592 -0.66 2.37 -26.19
C ARG A 592 0.35 2.15 -27.30
N TYR A 593 0.10 1.17 -28.15
CA TYR A 593 0.95 0.87 -29.30
C TYR A 593 0.18 1.00 -30.63
N GLY A 594 0.89 1.45 -31.66
CA GLY A 594 0.52 1.29 -33.05
C GLY A 594 1.24 0.10 -33.70
N SER A 595 1.59 0.22 -34.96
CA SER A 595 2.38 -0.78 -35.66
C SER A 595 3.88 -0.78 -35.30
N GLY A 596 4.34 0.24 -34.59
CA GLY A 596 5.75 0.39 -34.18
C GLY A 596 6.06 -0.21 -32.80
N PRO A 597 7.35 -0.32 -32.49
CA PRO A 597 7.81 -0.94 -31.23
C PRO A 597 7.77 -0.01 -30.01
N LEU A 598 7.57 1.29 -30.19
CA LEU A 598 7.45 2.27 -29.11
C LEU A 598 5.98 2.62 -28.88
N PRO A 599 5.60 2.99 -27.65
CA PRO A 599 4.25 3.46 -27.38
C PRO A 599 3.94 4.72 -28.19
N LEU A 600 2.69 4.80 -28.69
CA LEU A 600 2.12 6.03 -29.26
C LEU A 600 1.60 6.99 -28.19
N GLY A 601 1.63 6.56 -26.92
CA GLY A 601 1.09 7.27 -25.78
C GLY A 601 0.61 6.31 -24.71
N SER A 602 -0.21 6.81 -23.80
CA SER A 602 -0.67 6.04 -22.64
C SER A 602 -2.11 6.35 -22.25
N PHE A 603 -2.72 5.41 -21.53
CA PHE A 603 -3.93 5.61 -20.77
C PHE A 603 -3.63 5.57 -19.28
N GLY A 604 -4.40 6.32 -18.49
CA GLY A 604 -4.34 6.28 -17.03
C GLY A 604 -5.73 6.32 -16.41
N VAL A 605 -5.88 5.61 -15.31
CA VAL A 605 -7.11 5.58 -14.52
C VAL A 605 -6.74 5.68 -13.05
N ALA A 606 -7.31 6.70 -12.39
CA ALA A 606 -7.41 6.74 -10.96
C ALA A 606 -8.73 6.07 -10.53
N ASP A 607 -8.68 5.32 -9.45
CA ASP A 607 -9.85 4.58 -8.97
C ASP A 607 -10.94 5.55 -8.47
N PRO A 608 -12.17 5.46 -9.00
CA PRO A 608 -13.26 6.37 -8.62
C PRO A 608 -13.73 6.22 -7.16
N ARG A 609 -13.24 5.19 -6.44
CA ARG A 609 -13.52 4.98 -5.01
C ARG A 609 -12.81 5.99 -4.12
N ARG A 610 -11.86 6.75 -4.67
CA ARG A 610 -11.12 7.80 -3.96
C ARG A 610 -11.33 9.13 -4.67
N LEU A 611 -11.85 10.11 -3.94
CA LEU A 611 -12.23 11.42 -4.50
C LEU A 611 -11.01 12.24 -4.95
N ASP A 612 -9.90 12.11 -4.21
CA ASP A 612 -8.68 12.88 -4.47
C ASP A 612 -7.70 12.16 -5.43
N ALA A 613 -8.01 10.90 -5.85
CA ALA A 613 -7.17 10.16 -6.78
C ALA A 613 -7.17 10.80 -8.19
N ALA A 614 -6.03 10.73 -8.85
CA ALA A 614 -5.91 11.21 -10.24
C ALA A 614 -4.95 10.37 -11.09
N ALA A 615 -5.28 10.27 -12.38
CA ALA A 615 -4.34 9.93 -13.43
C ALA A 615 -3.97 11.22 -14.17
N VAL A 616 -2.69 11.57 -14.16
CA VAL A 616 -2.19 12.84 -14.70
C VAL A 616 -1.25 12.56 -15.87
N PRO A 617 -1.58 13.08 -17.07
CA PRO A 617 -0.76 12.90 -18.27
C PRO A 617 0.53 13.74 -18.19
N GLU A 618 1.61 13.23 -18.78
CA GLU A 618 2.82 14.00 -19.07
C GLU A 618 2.50 15.17 -20.02
N ARG A 619 1.71 14.88 -21.05
CA ARG A 619 1.22 15.85 -22.04
C ARG A 619 -0.29 15.63 -22.23
N PRO A 620 -1.05 16.72 -22.34
CA PRO A 620 -2.50 16.62 -22.60
C PRO A 620 -2.84 15.81 -23.86
#